data_97f1a4e403125e4f4c152f08602f9e35
#
_entry.id   97f1a4e403125e4f4c152f08602f9e35
#
_cell.length_a   1.000
_cell.length_b   1.000
_cell.length_c   1.000
_cell.angle_alpha   90.00
_cell.angle_beta   90.00
_cell.angle_gamma   90.00
#
_symmetry.space_group_name_H-M   'P 1'
#
loop_
_entity.id
_entity.type
_entity.pdbx_description
1 polymer ?
#
loop_
_entity_poly.entity_id
_entity_poly.type
_entity_poly.pdbx_seq_one_letter_code
_entity_poly.pdbx_strand_id
1 'polypeptide(L)'
;NDINPLALLLCRVKTTPLDPIHLRKVCSALLDQIHTLYQRDESFFSGADHYMREVLGLDLTAKDNWGSDAPNYLKEYCLSCRRADFEIPSFKNIGYWFKPNVILSLQLIKNCILEISDEPIRNFVFVAFSESIRLVSNRRNGEFKMFRMPPKKVAAFSPSVIGEFSKILSRNIEKMGNFYAACSNTSRVTIHRDNATELKSIPDDMFDLVITSPPYGDSRTTVAYGEYSRLSLQWLGLGHLTEKEILGIDRSLMGGKKYRKGFASHLHSPTLQNSLEQISAIDLERAGDVYSFYEDLDASIRAVSEKTKAGGYQFWVVGNRTVKKVLLQTDVIISELASLYHLQHVYTIDRNIPNKVMPSLNSPTNEAGAKVTTMTNEHIVVLRKI
;
A
#
# COMPACT_ATOMS: atom_id res chain seq x y z
N ASN A 1 -9.45 9.22 5.79
CA ASN A 1 -9.28 8.21 6.82
C ASN A 1 -8.61 6.94 6.29
N ASP A 2 -7.65 6.37 7.02
CA ASP A 2 -7.03 5.08 6.72
C ASP A 2 -6.35 4.53 7.99
N ILE A 3 -6.19 3.21 8.09
CA ILE A 3 -5.41 2.59 9.18
C ILE A 3 -3.93 2.43 8.83
N ASN A 4 -3.58 2.46 7.54
CA ASN A 4 -2.22 2.25 7.06
C ASN A 4 -1.38 3.55 7.17
N PRO A 5 -0.32 3.60 7.99
CA PRO A 5 0.47 4.82 8.16
C PRO A 5 1.09 5.37 6.87
N LEU A 6 1.42 4.51 5.89
CA LEU A 6 1.93 4.97 4.60
C LEU A 6 0.84 5.69 3.80
N ALA A 7 -0.40 5.20 3.84
CA ALA A 7 -1.53 5.88 3.19
C ALA A 7 -1.78 7.26 3.84
N LEU A 8 -1.70 7.36 5.18
CA LEU A 8 -1.82 8.63 5.88
C LEU A 8 -0.71 9.62 5.51
N LEU A 9 0.54 9.15 5.37
CA LEU A 9 1.65 9.97 4.89
C LEU A 9 1.38 10.49 3.47
N LEU A 10 0.94 9.61 2.57
CA LEU A 10 0.58 9.98 1.19
C LEU A 10 -0.57 11.01 1.15
N CYS A 11 -1.62 10.82 1.96
CA CYS A 11 -2.71 11.77 2.07
C CYS A 11 -2.22 13.14 2.55
N ARG A 12 -1.41 13.16 3.63
CA ARG A 12 -0.85 14.41 4.17
C ARG A 12 -0.04 15.16 3.12
N VAL A 13 0.87 14.50 2.44
CA VAL A 13 1.72 15.12 1.41
C VAL A 13 0.92 15.62 0.22
N LYS A 14 -0.08 14.86 -0.22
CA LYS A 14 -0.94 15.25 -1.37
C LYS A 14 -1.92 16.37 -1.08
N THR A 15 -2.16 16.68 0.19
CA THR A 15 -3.11 17.73 0.60
C THR A 15 -2.42 18.93 1.25
N THR A 16 -1.08 18.91 1.36
CA THR A 16 -0.28 20.01 1.90
C THR A 16 0.48 20.70 0.76
N PRO A 17 0.06 21.87 0.28
CA PRO A 17 0.79 22.60 -0.73
C PRO A 17 2.10 23.12 -0.16
N LEU A 18 3.21 22.87 -0.86
CA LEU A 18 4.56 23.32 -0.47
C LEU A 18 5.05 24.37 -1.46
N ASP A 19 5.61 25.48 -0.95
CA ASP A 19 6.22 26.51 -1.79
C ASP A 19 7.30 25.91 -2.70
N PRO A 20 7.16 26.01 -4.04
CA PRO A 20 8.05 25.33 -4.98
C PRO A 20 9.49 25.84 -4.94
N ILE A 21 9.71 27.11 -4.55
CA ILE A 21 11.06 27.71 -4.50
C ILE A 21 11.78 27.13 -3.30
N HIS A 22 11.16 27.18 -2.12
CA HIS A 22 11.70 26.62 -0.90
C HIS A 22 11.92 25.11 -1.01
N LEU A 23 10.92 24.37 -1.53
CA LEU A 23 11.02 22.93 -1.75
C LEU A 23 12.21 22.57 -2.64
N ARG A 24 12.38 23.23 -3.78
CA ARG A 24 13.51 22.99 -4.69
C ARG A 24 14.86 23.27 -4.01
N LYS A 25 14.97 24.35 -3.24
CA LYS A 25 16.19 24.69 -2.52
C LYS A 25 16.59 23.59 -1.53
N VAL A 26 15.65 23.12 -0.70
CA VAL A 26 15.92 22.06 0.29
C VAL A 26 16.24 20.73 -0.40
N CYS A 27 15.47 20.36 -1.42
CA CYS A 27 15.69 19.09 -2.11
C CYS A 27 17.00 19.09 -2.93
N SER A 28 17.41 20.20 -3.52
CA SER A 28 18.72 20.31 -4.18
C SER A 28 19.86 20.13 -3.19
N ALA A 29 19.82 20.83 -2.08
CA ALA A 29 20.83 20.69 -1.01
C ALA A 29 20.91 19.24 -0.48
N LEU A 30 19.76 18.58 -0.31
CA LEU A 30 19.70 17.16 0.06
C LEU A 30 20.39 16.27 -0.97
N LEU A 31 20.10 16.44 -2.26
CA LEU A 31 20.70 15.62 -3.33
C LEU A 31 22.22 15.87 -3.41
N ASP A 32 22.66 17.12 -3.31
CA ASP A 32 24.09 17.48 -3.30
C ASP A 32 24.81 16.83 -2.10
N GLN A 33 24.20 16.85 -0.92
CA GLN A 33 24.72 16.17 0.28
C GLN A 33 24.83 14.65 0.06
N ILE A 34 23.78 14.00 -0.43
CA ILE A 34 23.79 12.57 -0.69
C ILE A 34 24.89 12.20 -1.69
N HIS A 35 24.99 12.93 -2.80
CA HIS A 35 26.03 12.70 -3.82
C HIS A 35 27.43 12.88 -3.26
N THR A 36 27.67 13.95 -2.49
CA THR A 36 28.98 14.24 -1.86
C THR A 36 29.38 13.11 -0.91
N LEU A 37 28.47 12.67 -0.02
CA LEU A 37 28.75 11.61 0.94
C LEU A 37 28.95 10.26 0.24
N TYR A 38 28.16 9.96 -0.78
CA TYR A 38 28.33 8.71 -1.54
C TYR A 38 29.65 8.68 -2.31
N GLN A 39 30.02 9.76 -3.00
CA GLN A 39 31.28 9.84 -3.75
C GLN A 39 32.49 9.78 -2.84
N ARG A 40 32.45 10.45 -1.70
CA ARG A 40 33.54 10.39 -0.70
C ARG A 40 33.82 8.96 -0.24
N ASP A 41 32.77 8.17 -0.05
CA ASP A 41 32.85 6.81 0.50
C ASP A 41 32.43 5.75 -0.53
N GLU A 42 32.62 5.99 -1.84
CA GLU A 42 32.11 5.15 -2.93
C GLU A 42 32.52 3.69 -2.79
N SER A 43 33.79 3.44 -2.43
CA SER A 43 34.31 2.08 -2.23
C SER A 43 33.60 1.34 -1.08
N PHE A 44 33.16 2.06 -0.04
CA PHE A 44 32.36 1.48 1.05
C PHE A 44 30.96 1.07 0.55
N PHE A 45 30.27 1.89 -0.22
CA PHE A 45 28.95 1.57 -0.69
C PHE A 45 28.95 0.49 -1.79
N SER A 46 29.87 0.59 -2.74
CA SER A 46 29.97 -0.35 -3.88
C SER A 46 30.63 -1.68 -3.53
N GLY A 47 31.53 -1.69 -2.56
CA GLY A 47 32.30 -2.87 -2.17
C GLY A 47 31.54 -3.90 -1.33
N ALA A 48 30.40 -3.56 -0.78
CA ALA A 48 29.65 -4.42 0.13
C ALA A 48 29.21 -5.76 -0.50
N ASP A 49 28.70 -5.74 -1.73
CA ASP A 49 28.29 -6.95 -2.44
C ASP A 49 29.48 -7.87 -2.73
N HIS A 50 30.63 -7.31 -3.06
CA HIS A 50 31.87 -8.06 -3.27
C HIS A 50 32.35 -8.71 -1.97
N TYR A 51 32.41 -7.96 -0.88
CA TYR A 51 32.83 -8.49 0.43
C TYR A 51 31.96 -9.69 0.85
N MET A 52 30.63 -9.55 0.73
CA MET A 52 29.73 -10.64 1.11
C MET A 52 29.95 -11.90 0.29
N ARG A 53 30.24 -11.78 -1.01
CA ARG A 53 30.45 -12.94 -1.91
C ARG A 53 31.84 -13.52 -1.77
N GLU A 54 32.87 -12.70 -1.91
CA GLU A 54 34.22 -13.15 -2.09
C GLU A 54 34.95 -13.36 -0.75
N VAL A 55 34.61 -12.61 0.29
CA VAL A 55 35.24 -12.74 1.61
C VAL A 55 34.44 -13.66 2.53
N LEU A 56 33.10 -13.47 2.58
CA LEU A 56 32.24 -14.28 3.45
C LEU A 56 31.64 -15.52 2.75
N GLY A 57 31.80 -15.68 1.43
CA GLY A 57 31.26 -16.80 0.67
C GLY A 57 29.74 -16.87 0.62
N LEU A 58 29.04 -15.71 0.77
CA LEU A 58 27.58 -15.69 0.88
C LEU A 58 26.90 -15.65 -0.50
N ASP A 59 25.84 -16.44 -0.67
CA ASP A 59 24.94 -16.33 -1.81
C ASP A 59 23.88 -15.26 -1.56
N LEU A 60 24.03 -14.11 -2.20
CA LEU A 60 23.08 -12.98 -2.09
C LEU A 60 21.69 -13.27 -2.69
N THR A 61 21.54 -14.40 -3.36
CA THR A 61 20.25 -14.84 -3.93
C THR A 61 19.51 -15.83 -3.04
N ALA A 62 20.21 -16.44 -2.05
CA ALA A 62 19.63 -17.42 -1.15
C ALA A 62 18.88 -16.78 0.01
N LYS A 63 17.83 -17.46 0.47
CA LYS A 63 17.06 -17.01 1.64
C LYS A 63 17.77 -17.33 2.95
N ASP A 64 18.36 -18.51 3.02
CA ASP A 64 18.88 -19.12 4.25
C ASP A 64 20.34 -18.74 4.56
N ASN A 65 20.92 -17.86 3.79
CA ASN A 65 22.27 -17.36 3.92
C ASN A 65 22.22 -15.85 4.15
N TRP A 66 22.57 -15.05 3.13
CA TRP A 66 22.46 -13.60 3.21
C TRP A 66 21.06 -13.12 3.69
N GLY A 67 19.98 -13.72 3.21
CA GLY A 67 18.59 -13.30 3.49
C GLY A 67 18.21 -13.37 4.96
N SER A 68 18.79 -14.27 5.74
CA SER A 68 18.39 -14.52 7.14
C SER A 68 19.10 -13.61 8.15
N ASP A 69 20.36 -13.25 7.93
CA ASP A 69 21.20 -12.59 8.92
C ASP A 69 21.96 -11.34 8.38
N ALA A 70 21.44 -10.73 7.35
CA ALA A 70 22.02 -9.57 6.69
C ALA A 70 22.50 -8.44 7.63
N PRO A 71 21.77 -8.08 8.71
CA PRO A 71 22.24 -7.01 9.60
C PRO A 71 23.56 -7.33 10.29
N ASN A 72 23.80 -8.58 10.69
CA ASN A 72 25.05 -8.98 11.35
C ASN A 72 26.22 -8.99 10.35
N TYR A 73 26.02 -9.54 9.15
CA TYR A 73 27.04 -9.49 8.09
C TYR A 73 27.39 -8.05 7.70
N LEU A 74 26.41 -7.14 7.63
CA LEU A 74 26.67 -5.73 7.35
C LEU A 74 27.42 -5.03 8.49
N LYS A 75 27.15 -5.37 9.75
CA LYS A 75 27.94 -4.86 10.89
C LYS A 75 29.39 -5.32 10.80
N GLU A 76 29.64 -6.58 10.47
CA GLU A 76 30.99 -7.11 10.24
C GLU A 76 31.70 -6.34 9.11
N TYR A 77 31.03 -6.12 7.99
CA TYR A 77 31.54 -5.30 6.89
C TYR A 77 31.87 -3.88 7.33
N CYS A 78 30.97 -3.21 8.05
CA CYS A 78 31.23 -1.84 8.56
C CYS A 78 32.45 -1.81 9.48
N LEU A 79 32.61 -2.79 10.34
CA LEU A 79 33.81 -2.90 11.19
C LEU A 79 35.08 -3.08 10.36
N SER A 80 35.08 -3.93 9.35
CA SER A 80 36.22 -4.14 8.44
C SER A 80 36.62 -2.88 7.68
N CYS A 81 35.64 -2.01 7.38
CA CYS A 81 35.84 -0.72 6.72
C CYS A 81 36.12 0.44 7.70
N ARG A 82 36.25 0.18 9.01
CA ARG A 82 36.37 1.20 10.06
C ARG A 82 35.21 2.20 10.09
N ARG A 83 34.00 1.71 9.79
CA ARG A 83 32.74 2.48 9.77
C ARG A 83 31.74 1.90 10.79
N ALA A 84 32.21 1.60 12.00
CA ALA A 84 31.38 1.07 13.08
C ALA A 84 30.25 2.02 13.51
N ASP A 85 30.37 3.30 13.20
CA ASP A 85 29.39 4.35 13.42
C ASP A 85 28.22 4.33 12.41
N PHE A 86 28.36 3.61 11.28
CA PHE A 86 27.31 3.56 10.29
C PHE A 86 26.11 2.70 10.77
N GLU A 87 24.95 3.32 10.87
CA GLU A 87 23.73 2.67 11.33
C GLU A 87 23.26 1.59 10.34
N ILE A 88 23.08 0.37 10.82
CA ILE A 88 22.55 -0.74 10.02
C ILE A 88 21.09 -0.97 10.36
N PRO A 89 20.17 -0.82 9.39
CA PRO A 89 18.76 -1.08 9.62
C PRO A 89 18.52 -2.56 9.89
N SER A 90 17.61 -2.84 10.83
CA SER A 90 17.29 -4.22 11.22
C SER A 90 15.78 -4.44 11.22
N PHE A 91 15.30 -5.24 10.28
CA PHE A 91 13.94 -5.77 10.23
C PHE A 91 13.92 -7.14 9.54
N LYS A 92 12.83 -7.87 9.73
CA LYS A 92 12.71 -9.25 9.25
C LYS A 92 12.90 -9.36 7.73
N ASN A 93 13.81 -10.24 7.34
CA ASN A 93 14.10 -10.55 5.93
C ASN A 93 14.67 -9.38 5.11
N ILE A 94 15.34 -8.41 5.72
CA ILE A 94 15.92 -7.28 4.97
C ILE A 94 16.86 -7.77 3.85
N GLY A 95 17.76 -8.72 4.11
CA GLY A 95 18.64 -9.29 3.10
C GLY A 95 17.93 -10.10 2.02
N TYR A 96 16.75 -10.67 2.32
CA TYR A 96 15.94 -11.33 1.30
C TYR A 96 15.43 -10.35 0.26
N TRP A 97 15.08 -9.13 0.69
CA TRP A 97 14.51 -8.10 -0.17
C TRP A 97 15.53 -7.14 -0.76
N PHE A 98 16.73 -7.01 -0.20
CA PHE A 98 17.74 -6.05 -0.65
C PHE A 98 19.13 -6.67 -0.69
N LYS A 99 19.95 -6.22 -1.64
CA LYS A 99 21.38 -6.50 -1.67
C LYS A 99 22.14 -5.61 -0.68
N PRO A 100 23.37 -5.97 -0.27
CA PRO A 100 24.19 -5.22 0.69
C PRO A 100 24.37 -3.73 0.32
N ASN A 101 24.84 -3.47 -0.91
CA ASN A 101 25.07 -2.12 -1.42
C ASN A 101 23.77 -1.29 -1.45
N VAL A 102 22.63 -1.92 -1.73
CA VAL A 102 21.31 -1.26 -1.73
C VAL A 102 20.91 -0.86 -0.31
N ILE A 103 21.13 -1.73 0.68
CA ILE A 103 20.83 -1.43 2.09
C ILE A 103 21.64 -0.23 2.56
N LEU A 104 22.95 -0.22 2.32
CA LEU A 104 23.83 0.89 2.74
C LEU A 104 23.44 2.20 2.05
N SER A 105 23.17 2.16 0.75
CA SER A 105 22.77 3.36 0.00
C SER A 105 21.41 3.91 0.44
N LEU A 106 20.43 3.05 0.72
CA LEU A 106 19.14 3.47 1.26
C LEU A 106 19.29 4.07 2.67
N GLN A 107 20.17 3.50 3.52
CA GLN A 107 20.40 4.04 4.85
C GLN A 107 21.09 5.41 4.79
N LEU A 108 22.04 5.62 3.87
CA LEU A 108 22.61 6.94 3.63
C LEU A 108 21.52 7.97 3.28
N ILE A 109 20.68 7.66 2.31
CA ILE A 109 19.57 8.54 1.91
C ILE A 109 18.67 8.85 3.11
N LYS A 110 18.28 7.81 3.86
CA LYS A 110 17.43 7.98 5.05
C LYS A 110 18.06 8.91 6.09
N ASN A 111 19.34 8.74 6.38
CA ASN A 111 20.05 9.59 7.34
C ASN A 111 20.01 11.06 6.91
N CYS A 112 20.30 11.35 5.63
CA CYS A 112 20.22 12.72 5.10
C CYS A 112 18.78 13.29 5.15
N ILE A 113 17.75 12.47 4.89
CA ILE A 113 16.35 12.92 5.00
C ILE A 113 15.99 13.29 6.44
N LEU A 114 16.50 12.56 7.43
CA LEU A 114 16.21 12.82 8.84
C LEU A 114 16.81 14.14 9.34
N GLU A 115 17.82 14.69 8.66
CA GLU A 115 18.42 16.00 8.95
C GLU A 115 17.55 17.19 8.48
N ILE A 116 16.53 16.94 7.63
CA ILE A 116 15.59 17.98 7.21
C ILE A 116 14.72 18.39 8.40
N SER A 117 14.88 19.63 8.87
CA SER A 117 14.11 20.16 10.00
C SER A 117 12.65 20.50 9.65
N ASP A 118 12.40 20.92 8.40
CA ASP A 118 11.05 21.21 7.88
C ASP A 118 10.25 19.90 7.73
N GLU A 119 9.34 19.64 8.66
CA GLU A 119 8.56 18.40 8.70
C GLU A 119 7.70 18.18 7.44
N PRO A 120 6.95 19.15 6.93
CA PRO A 120 6.24 19.05 5.66
C PRO A 120 7.13 18.61 4.49
N ILE A 121 8.31 19.22 4.34
CA ILE A 121 9.27 18.85 3.28
C ILE A 121 9.86 17.47 3.55
N ARG A 122 10.23 17.16 4.79
CA ARG A 122 10.71 15.83 5.17
C ARG A 122 9.67 14.73 4.82
N ASN A 123 8.41 14.96 5.13
CA ASN A 123 7.31 14.05 4.76
C ASN A 123 7.17 13.90 3.25
N PHE A 124 7.30 14.98 2.49
CA PHE A 124 7.29 14.95 1.03
C PHE A 124 8.44 14.11 0.47
N VAL A 125 9.65 14.27 1.00
CA VAL A 125 10.83 13.49 0.59
C VAL A 125 10.67 12.02 0.99
N PHE A 126 10.09 11.71 2.15
CA PHE A 126 9.78 10.33 2.54
C PHE A 126 8.83 9.64 1.56
N VAL A 127 7.90 10.34 0.92
CA VAL A 127 7.06 9.76 -0.14
C VAL A 127 7.92 9.33 -1.33
N ALA A 128 8.88 10.14 -1.78
CA ALA A 128 9.81 9.76 -2.83
C ALA A 128 10.68 8.57 -2.42
N PHE A 129 11.20 8.59 -1.19
CA PHE A 129 11.99 7.50 -0.64
C PHE A 129 11.20 6.19 -0.55
N SER A 130 9.93 6.22 -0.14
CA SER A 130 9.06 5.04 -0.06
C SER A 130 8.87 4.33 -1.41
N GLU A 131 8.79 5.09 -2.50
CA GLU A 131 8.73 4.54 -3.87
C GLU A 131 10.09 3.97 -4.28
N SER A 132 11.18 4.67 -3.97
CA SER A 132 12.55 4.20 -4.25
C SER A 132 12.84 2.85 -3.61
N ILE A 133 12.50 2.68 -2.33
CA ILE A 133 12.63 1.41 -1.61
C ILE A 133 12.01 0.26 -2.39
N ARG A 134 10.82 0.47 -2.95
CA ARG A 134 10.13 -0.54 -3.74
C ARG A 134 10.88 -0.87 -5.04
N LEU A 135 11.32 0.15 -5.76
CA LEU A 135 11.94 -0.01 -7.08
C LEU A 135 13.31 -0.67 -7.02
N VAL A 136 14.07 -0.42 -5.95
CA VAL A 136 15.42 -0.98 -5.78
C VAL A 136 15.44 -2.32 -5.02
N SER A 137 14.28 -2.80 -4.57
CA SER A 137 14.17 -4.10 -3.89
C SER A 137 14.16 -5.27 -4.88
N ASN A 138 14.49 -6.46 -4.39
CA ASN A 138 14.47 -7.72 -5.15
C ASN A 138 13.05 -8.22 -5.48
N ARG A 139 12.01 -7.39 -5.32
CA ARG A 139 10.63 -7.75 -5.66
C ARG A 139 10.33 -7.59 -7.15
N ARG A 140 9.31 -8.28 -7.63
CA ARG A 140 8.74 -8.05 -8.96
C ARG A 140 7.90 -6.77 -8.94
N ASN A 141 8.37 -5.70 -9.59
CA ASN A 141 7.74 -4.39 -9.53
C ASN A 141 6.37 -4.26 -10.24
N GLY A 142 6.03 -5.18 -11.12
CA GLY A 142 4.74 -5.20 -11.83
C GLY A 142 3.57 -5.79 -11.04
N GLU A 143 3.78 -6.26 -9.81
CA GLU A 143 2.77 -6.96 -9.02
C GLU A 143 2.48 -6.23 -7.70
N PHE A 144 1.21 -6.26 -7.25
CA PHE A 144 0.82 -5.68 -5.96
C PHE A 144 1.29 -6.52 -4.78
N LYS A 145 1.27 -7.86 -4.92
CA LYS A 145 1.79 -8.80 -3.91
C LYS A 145 3.32 -8.82 -3.91
N MET A 146 3.89 -9.14 -2.76
CA MET A 146 5.33 -9.22 -2.59
C MET A 146 5.89 -10.54 -3.11
N PHE A 147 6.09 -10.64 -4.42
CA PHE A 147 6.83 -11.73 -5.03
C PHE A 147 8.28 -11.32 -5.29
N ARG A 148 9.21 -12.15 -4.84
CA ARG A 148 10.63 -11.95 -5.12
C ARG A 148 10.96 -12.35 -6.56
N MET A 149 11.91 -11.66 -7.16
CA MET A 149 12.48 -12.06 -8.43
C MET A 149 13.16 -13.44 -8.31
N PRO A 150 13.16 -14.27 -9.39
CA PRO A 150 13.94 -15.50 -9.42
C PRO A 150 15.45 -15.25 -9.17
N PRO A 151 16.19 -16.21 -8.60
CA PRO A 151 17.61 -16.03 -8.26
C PRO A 151 18.48 -15.46 -9.39
N LYS A 152 18.32 -15.94 -10.61
CA LYS A 152 19.05 -15.42 -11.79
C LYS A 152 18.78 -13.93 -12.05
N LYS A 153 17.52 -13.48 -11.87
CA LYS A 153 17.17 -12.05 -12.01
C LYS A 153 17.69 -11.23 -10.83
N VAL A 154 17.65 -11.75 -9.60
CA VAL A 154 18.26 -11.08 -8.44
C VAL A 154 19.76 -10.91 -8.64
N ALA A 155 20.47 -11.93 -9.13
CA ALA A 155 21.90 -11.85 -9.39
C ALA A 155 22.24 -10.71 -10.37
N ALA A 156 21.49 -10.60 -11.47
CA ALA A 156 21.71 -9.59 -12.52
C ALA A 156 21.17 -8.20 -12.15
N PHE A 157 20.30 -8.08 -11.14
CA PHE A 157 19.68 -6.81 -10.77
C PHE A 157 20.64 -5.92 -10.00
N SER A 158 21.01 -4.78 -10.56
CA SER A 158 21.93 -3.80 -9.95
C SER A 158 21.36 -2.39 -10.13
N PRO A 159 20.38 -1.99 -9.28
CA PRO A 159 19.74 -0.69 -9.41
C PRO A 159 20.67 0.43 -8.93
N SER A 160 20.62 1.58 -9.61
CA SER A 160 21.21 2.81 -9.09
C SER A 160 20.28 3.42 -8.04
N VAL A 161 20.57 3.17 -6.76
CA VAL A 161 19.69 3.59 -5.65
C VAL A 161 19.52 5.11 -5.61
N ILE A 162 20.64 5.85 -5.68
CA ILE A 162 20.64 7.32 -5.66
C ILE A 162 19.98 7.85 -6.93
N GLY A 163 20.27 7.25 -8.11
CA GLY A 163 19.68 7.66 -9.36
C GLY A 163 18.16 7.50 -9.39
N GLU A 164 17.63 6.38 -8.91
CA GLU A 164 16.19 6.16 -8.81
C GLU A 164 15.53 7.13 -7.82
N PHE A 165 16.14 7.36 -6.66
CA PHE A 165 15.64 8.34 -5.69
C PHE A 165 15.61 9.76 -6.27
N SER A 166 16.69 10.20 -6.91
CA SER A 166 16.78 11.53 -7.52
C SER A 166 15.73 11.75 -8.61
N LYS A 167 15.52 10.74 -9.48
CA LYS A 167 14.50 10.75 -10.53
C LYS A 167 13.09 10.88 -9.97
N ILE A 168 12.76 10.08 -8.93
CA ILE A 168 11.45 10.13 -8.29
C ILE A 168 11.23 11.47 -7.60
N LEU A 169 12.22 11.94 -6.85
CA LEU A 169 12.14 13.21 -6.14
C LEU A 169 11.92 14.37 -7.10
N SER A 170 12.70 14.45 -8.21
CA SER A 170 12.55 15.49 -9.23
C SER A 170 11.15 15.50 -9.86
N ARG A 171 10.64 14.31 -10.23
CA ARG A 171 9.27 14.17 -10.75
C ARG A 171 8.22 14.64 -9.74
N ASN A 172 8.40 14.31 -8.45
CA ASN A 172 7.45 14.70 -7.41
C ASN A 172 7.50 16.22 -7.14
N ILE A 173 8.67 16.86 -7.20
CA ILE A 173 8.83 18.31 -7.08
C ILE A 173 8.06 19.03 -8.20
N GLU A 174 8.17 18.57 -9.45
CA GLU A 174 7.42 19.13 -10.57
C GLU A 174 5.90 19.04 -10.33
N LYS A 175 5.42 17.86 -9.92
CA LYS A 175 3.99 17.66 -9.63
C LYS A 175 3.50 18.51 -8.46
N MET A 176 4.32 18.70 -7.43
CA MET A 176 3.99 19.59 -6.31
C MET A 176 3.91 21.05 -6.76
N GLY A 177 4.77 21.50 -7.66
CA GLY A 177 4.70 22.83 -8.25
C GLY A 177 3.37 23.07 -8.98
N ASN A 178 2.92 22.09 -9.79
CA ASN A 178 1.63 22.15 -10.47
C ASN A 178 0.45 22.17 -9.47
N PHE A 179 0.52 21.35 -8.43
CA PHE A 179 -0.49 21.34 -7.36
C PHE A 179 -0.53 22.67 -6.61
N TYR A 180 0.62 23.21 -6.21
CA TYR A 180 0.72 24.49 -5.51
C TYR A 180 0.10 25.64 -6.32
N ALA A 181 0.39 25.70 -7.61
CA ALA A 181 -0.16 26.71 -8.51
C ALA A 181 -1.69 26.62 -8.68
N ALA A 182 -2.25 25.42 -8.59
CA ALA A 182 -3.68 25.16 -8.70
C ALA A 182 -4.44 25.27 -7.35
N CYS A 183 -3.73 25.29 -6.21
CA CYS A 183 -4.34 25.25 -4.90
C CYS A 183 -4.77 26.64 -4.44
N SER A 184 -6.06 26.78 -4.03
CA SER A 184 -6.56 28.03 -3.49
C SER A 184 -6.23 28.27 -2.00
N ASN A 185 -5.70 27.26 -1.30
CA ASN A 185 -5.41 27.27 0.15
C ASN A 185 -6.57 27.64 1.06
N THR A 186 -7.82 27.52 0.58
CA THR A 186 -9.03 27.86 1.35
C THR A 186 -9.64 26.67 2.09
N SER A 187 -9.25 25.45 1.72
CA SER A 187 -9.79 24.22 2.29
C SER A 187 -8.98 23.72 3.49
N ARG A 188 -9.69 23.34 4.55
CA ARG A 188 -9.09 22.64 5.69
C ARG A 188 -9.16 21.13 5.48
N VAL A 189 -8.02 20.45 5.60
CA VAL A 189 -7.92 18.98 5.50
C VAL A 189 -7.60 18.39 6.87
N THR A 190 -8.39 17.40 7.30
CA THR A 190 -8.12 16.62 8.51
C THR A 190 -7.91 15.15 8.11
N ILE A 191 -6.86 14.54 8.62
CA ILE A 191 -6.49 13.16 8.32
C ILE A 191 -6.61 12.33 9.58
N HIS A 192 -7.46 11.32 9.54
CA HIS A 192 -7.73 10.44 10.67
C HIS A 192 -7.06 9.07 10.47
N ARG A 193 -6.45 8.54 11.54
CA ARG A 193 -6.02 7.14 11.61
C ARG A 193 -7.08 6.34 12.35
N ASP A 194 -8.05 5.82 11.62
CA ASP A 194 -9.18 5.13 12.21
C ASP A 194 -9.67 3.98 11.31
N ASN A 195 -10.36 3.02 11.91
CA ASN A 195 -10.98 1.92 11.19
C ASN A 195 -12.31 2.37 10.57
N ALA A 196 -12.47 2.13 9.25
CA ALA A 196 -13.67 2.50 8.52
C ALA A 196 -14.94 1.76 9.02
N THR A 197 -14.80 0.66 9.75
CA THR A 197 -15.94 -0.06 10.37
C THR A 197 -16.49 0.62 11.62
N GLU A 198 -15.77 1.62 12.19
CA GLU A 198 -16.13 2.27 13.45
C GLU A 198 -16.13 3.80 13.38
N LEU A 199 -15.14 4.41 12.72
CA LEU A 199 -14.94 5.86 12.54
C LEU A 199 -15.08 6.66 13.86
N LYS A 200 -14.51 6.14 14.96
CA LYS A 200 -14.66 6.72 16.32
C LYS A 200 -14.10 8.13 16.47
N SER A 201 -13.10 8.46 15.67
CA SER A 201 -12.44 9.79 15.70
C SER A 201 -13.20 10.87 14.97
N ILE A 202 -14.33 10.54 14.34
CA ILE A 202 -15.13 11.44 13.50
C ILE A 202 -16.51 11.65 14.17
N PRO A 203 -16.93 12.90 14.39
CA PRO A 203 -18.28 13.18 14.91
C PRO A 203 -19.40 12.71 13.96
N ASP A 204 -20.59 12.42 14.53
CA ASP A 204 -21.78 12.09 13.74
C ASP A 204 -22.30 13.32 13.00
N ASP A 205 -23.11 13.09 11.97
CA ASP A 205 -23.78 14.12 11.17
C ASP A 205 -22.84 15.25 10.70
N MET A 206 -21.60 14.89 10.32
CA MET A 206 -20.57 15.88 9.98
C MET A 206 -20.52 16.19 8.48
N PHE A 207 -20.74 15.19 7.62
CA PHE A 207 -20.44 15.29 6.20
C PHE A 207 -21.68 15.49 5.33
N ASP A 208 -21.63 16.46 4.42
CA ASP A 208 -22.60 16.66 3.37
C ASP A 208 -22.37 15.70 2.19
N LEU A 209 -21.11 15.28 2.01
CA LEU A 209 -20.67 14.39 0.92
C LEU A 209 -19.60 13.42 1.39
N VAL A 210 -19.78 12.14 1.05
CA VAL A 210 -18.77 11.10 1.22
C VAL A 210 -18.41 10.50 -0.14
N ILE A 211 -17.13 10.37 -0.42
CA ILE A 211 -16.60 9.66 -1.59
C ILE A 211 -15.62 8.60 -1.11
N THR A 212 -15.88 7.34 -1.44
CA THR A 212 -15.04 6.22 -1.02
C THR A 212 -14.92 5.16 -2.11
N SER A 213 -13.81 4.42 -2.08
CA SER A 213 -13.58 3.27 -2.95
C SER A 213 -13.04 2.12 -2.07
N PRO A 214 -13.92 1.29 -1.48
CA PRO A 214 -13.49 0.13 -0.71
C PRO A 214 -12.75 -0.86 -1.61
N PRO A 215 -11.96 -1.79 -1.04
CA PRO A 215 -11.38 -2.87 -1.82
C PRO A 215 -12.46 -3.65 -2.60
N TYR A 216 -12.14 -4.10 -3.82
CA TYR A 216 -13.11 -4.86 -4.63
C TYR A 216 -13.19 -6.35 -4.21
N GLY A 217 -12.79 -6.65 -2.99
CA GLY A 217 -12.84 -7.97 -2.39
C GLY A 217 -11.87 -8.09 -1.22
N ASP A 218 -11.85 -9.25 -0.59
CA ASP A 218 -11.06 -9.50 0.61
C ASP A 218 -9.56 -9.23 0.42
N SER A 219 -8.91 -8.64 1.42
CA SER A 219 -7.51 -8.21 1.39
C SER A 219 -6.52 -9.40 1.22
N ARG A 220 -6.94 -10.61 1.54
CA ARG A 220 -6.07 -11.80 1.48
C ARG A 220 -5.90 -12.35 0.07
N THR A 221 -6.94 -12.28 -0.76
CA THR A 221 -6.94 -12.92 -2.08
C THR A 221 -6.95 -11.94 -3.25
N THR A 222 -7.32 -10.68 -3.03
CA THR A 222 -7.35 -9.65 -4.07
C THR A 222 -6.12 -8.76 -4.06
N VAL A 223 -6.15 -7.66 -3.32
CA VAL A 223 -5.05 -6.70 -3.23
C VAL A 223 -4.53 -6.66 -1.80
N ALA A 224 -3.31 -7.16 -1.61
CA ALA A 224 -2.63 -7.14 -0.33
C ALA A 224 -1.98 -5.76 -0.10
N TYR A 225 -2.76 -4.77 0.32
CA TYR A 225 -2.27 -3.41 0.56
C TYR A 225 -1.19 -3.34 1.64
N GLY A 226 -1.28 -4.21 2.68
CA GLY A 226 -0.25 -4.35 3.71
C GLY A 226 1.06 -4.90 3.15
N GLU A 227 1.01 -5.89 2.24
CA GLU A 227 2.20 -6.37 1.55
C GLU A 227 2.82 -5.27 0.68
N TYR A 228 1.99 -4.49 -0.03
CA TYR A 228 2.47 -3.41 -0.88
C TYR A 228 3.23 -2.33 -0.11
N SER A 229 2.76 -1.97 1.08
CA SER A 229 3.34 -0.93 1.94
C SER A 229 4.46 -1.44 2.86
N ARG A 230 4.63 -2.75 3.02
CA ARG A 230 5.46 -3.39 4.04
C ARG A 230 6.89 -2.88 4.07
N LEU A 231 7.61 -2.93 2.95
CA LEU A 231 9.01 -2.51 2.91
C LEU A 231 9.16 -1.03 3.24
N SER A 232 8.25 -0.19 2.75
CA SER A 232 8.24 1.24 3.06
C SER A 232 7.98 1.49 4.56
N LEU A 233 7.04 0.76 5.17
CA LEU A 233 6.76 0.89 6.61
C LEU A 233 7.96 0.45 7.46
N GLN A 234 8.62 -0.66 7.10
CA GLN A 234 9.81 -1.16 7.79
C GLN A 234 10.97 -0.18 7.71
N TRP A 235 11.21 0.42 6.55
CA TRP A 235 12.29 1.41 6.36
C TRP A 235 12.00 2.74 7.03
N LEU A 236 10.77 3.22 6.96
CA LEU A 236 10.39 4.55 7.47
C LEU A 236 10.07 4.55 8.97
N GLY A 237 9.73 3.40 9.57
CA GLY A 237 9.31 3.33 10.96
C GLY A 237 8.00 4.07 11.25
N LEU A 238 7.13 4.23 10.24
CA LEU A 238 5.90 5.02 10.34
C LEU A 238 4.91 4.42 11.34
N GLY A 239 4.31 5.29 12.14
CA GLY A 239 3.25 4.93 13.07
C GLY A 239 3.72 4.13 14.27
N HIS A 240 5.03 4.02 14.51
CA HIS A 240 5.65 3.26 15.60
C HIS A 240 5.17 1.81 15.68
N LEU A 241 4.88 1.20 14.52
CA LEU A 241 4.42 -0.17 14.43
C LEU A 241 5.56 -1.15 14.71
N THR A 242 5.25 -2.16 15.50
CA THR A 242 6.12 -3.33 15.66
C THR A 242 6.16 -4.15 14.36
N GLU A 243 7.18 -4.97 14.21
CA GLU A 243 7.30 -5.90 13.07
C GLU A 243 6.06 -6.80 12.92
N LYS A 244 5.51 -7.28 14.04
CA LYS A 244 4.29 -8.10 14.06
C LYS A 244 3.06 -7.34 13.54
N GLU A 245 2.92 -6.08 13.90
CA GLU A 245 1.83 -5.23 13.43
C GLU A 245 1.96 -4.92 11.94
N ILE A 246 3.17 -4.60 11.45
CA ILE A 246 3.42 -4.40 10.01
C ILE A 246 3.05 -5.65 9.21
N LEU A 247 3.48 -6.83 9.67
CA LEU A 247 3.15 -8.11 9.02
C LEU A 247 1.66 -8.47 9.13
N GLY A 248 0.98 -7.92 10.12
CA GLY A 248 -0.43 -8.15 10.42
C GLY A 248 -1.41 -7.20 9.72
N ILE A 249 -0.94 -6.15 9.04
CA ILE A 249 -1.82 -5.11 8.45
C ILE A 249 -2.91 -5.74 7.57
N ASP A 250 -2.55 -6.66 6.67
CA ASP A 250 -3.54 -7.29 5.77
C ASP A 250 -4.66 -8.05 6.52
N ARG A 251 -4.39 -8.49 7.76
CA ARG A 251 -5.41 -9.15 8.61
C ARG A 251 -6.36 -8.16 9.26
N SER A 252 -5.97 -6.91 9.41
CA SER A 252 -6.80 -5.84 9.95
C SER A 252 -7.56 -5.05 8.88
N LEU A 253 -7.28 -5.32 7.60
CA LEU A 253 -8.01 -4.76 6.48
C LEU A 253 -9.30 -5.54 6.21
N MET A 254 -10.19 -4.96 5.42
CA MET A 254 -11.51 -5.49 5.07
C MET A 254 -11.43 -6.92 4.52
N GLY A 255 -12.19 -7.85 5.12
CA GLY A 255 -12.14 -9.28 4.79
C GLY A 255 -10.83 -9.97 5.14
N GLY A 256 -9.99 -9.36 5.99
CA GLY A 256 -8.69 -9.92 6.39
C GLY A 256 -8.78 -11.04 7.42
N LYS A 257 -9.88 -11.15 8.14
CA LYS A 257 -10.14 -12.23 9.12
C LYS A 257 -10.56 -13.50 8.39
N LYS A 258 -10.01 -14.65 8.82
CA LYS A 258 -10.38 -15.95 8.29
C LYS A 258 -11.65 -16.44 9.01
N TYR A 259 -12.69 -16.74 8.27
CA TYR A 259 -13.87 -17.42 8.83
C TYR A 259 -13.53 -18.89 9.09
N ARG A 260 -13.67 -19.34 10.34
CA ARG A 260 -13.15 -20.67 10.74
C ARG A 260 -14.16 -21.80 10.73
N LYS A 261 -15.47 -21.55 10.82
CA LYS A 261 -16.54 -22.57 10.79
C LYS A 261 -17.86 -21.94 10.35
N GLY A 262 -18.65 -22.68 9.63
CA GLY A 262 -19.99 -22.39 9.11
C GLY A 262 -20.60 -21.08 9.58
N PHE A 263 -20.93 -20.21 8.65
CA PHE A 263 -21.55 -18.93 8.95
C PHE A 263 -23.06 -19.00 8.76
N ALA A 264 -23.82 -18.40 9.69
CA ALA A 264 -25.18 -18.01 9.41
C ALA A 264 -25.13 -16.57 8.93
N SER A 265 -25.56 -16.29 7.70
CA SER A 265 -25.57 -14.93 7.18
C SER A 265 -26.63 -14.11 7.93
N HIS A 266 -26.17 -13.07 8.63
CA HIS A 266 -27.04 -12.07 9.26
C HIS A 266 -27.19 -10.81 8.39
N LEU A 267 -26.52 -10.80 7.21
CA LEU A 267 -26.53 -9.66 6.30
C LEU A 267 -27.82 -9.66 5.48
N HIS A 268 -28.54 -8.55 5.53
CA HIS A 268 -29.82 -8.38 4.82
C HIS A 268 -29.62 -7.96 3.36
N SER A 269 -29.06 -8.87 2.57
CA SER A 269 -28.89 -8.70 1.12
C SER A 269 -29.26 -10.02 0.41
N PRO A 270 -30.45 -10.08 -0.25
CA PRO A 270 -30.86 -11.28 -1.01
C PRO A 270 -29.84 -11.64 -2.10
N THR A 271 -29.27 -10.65 -2.77
CA THR A 271 -28.24 -10.84 -3.79
C THR A 271 -26.99 -11.50 -3.22
N LEU A 272 -26.54 -11.07 -2.03
CA LEU A 272 -25.40 -11.69 -1.36
C LEU A 272 -25.72 -13.10 -0.89
N GLN A 273 -26.89 -13.32 -0.29
CA GLN A 273 -27.30 -14.64 0.21
C GLN A 273 -27.31 -15.68 -0.93
N ASN A 274 -27.95 -15.38 -2.05
CA ASN A 274 -27.94 -16.27 -3.23
C ASN A 274 -26.51 -16.55 -3.73
N SER A 275 -25.64 -15.52 -3.77
CA SER A 275 -24.25 -15.70 -4.19
C SER A 275 -23.47 -16.58 -3.21
N LEU A 276 -23.66 -16.41 -1.90
CA LEU A 276 -23.01 -17.22 -0.85
C LEU A 276 -23.45 -18.68 -0.90
N GLU A 277 -24.74 -18.97 -1.15
CA GLU A 277 -25.26 -20.33 -1.31
C GLU A 277 -24.59 -21.03 -2.51
N GLN A 278 -24.52 -20.38 -3.65
CA GLN A 278 -23.85 -20.90 -4.85
C GLN A 278 -22.35 -21.16 -4.61
N ILE A 279 -21.64 -20.26 -3.95
CA ILE A 279 -20.21 -20.42 -3.64
C ILE A 279 -20.02 -21.52 -2.61
N SER A 280 -20.87 -21.61 -1.57
CA SER A 280 -20.80 -22.62 -0.51
C SER A 280 -20.96 -24.03 -1.05
N ALA A 281 -21.82 -24.22 -2.07
CA ALA A 281 -21.98 -25.51 -2.73
C ALA A 281 -20.71 -25.99 -3.44
N ILE A 282 -19.78 -25.07 -3.78
CA ILE A 282 -18.52 -25.38 -4.46
C ILE A 282 -17.37 -25.40 -3.44
N ASP A 283 -17.31 -24.41 -2.54
CA ASP A 283 -16.20 -24.19 -1.61
C ASP A 283 -16.68 -23.37 -0.41
N LEU A 284 -16.97 -24.07 0.69
CA LEU A 284 -17.50 -23.49 1.92
C LEU A 284 -16.49 -22.51 2.59
N GLU A 285 -15.19 -22.83 2.55
CA GLU A 285 -14.16 -21.94 3.13
C GLU A 285 -14.10 -20.63 2.34
N ARG A 286 -14.21 -20.71 1.02
CA ARG A 286 -14.20 -19.53 0.16
C ARG A 286 -15.46 -18.68 0.31
N ALA A 287 -16.61 -19.28 0.54
CA ALA A 287 -17.85 -18.55 0.88
C ALA A 287 -17.69 -17.78 2.21
N GLY A 288 -17.05 -18.39 3.21
CA GLY A 288 -16.71 -17.73 4.47
C GLY A 288 -15.79 -16.52 4.31
N ASP A 289 -14.78 -16.60 3.43
CA ASP A 289 -13.92 -15.45 3.11
C ASP A 289 -14.72 -14.29 2.45
N VAL A 290 -15.65 -14.64 1.56
CA VAL A 290 -16.57 -13.67 0.93
C VAL A 290 -17.48 -13.02 1.95
N TYR A 291 -18.10 -13.84 2.83
CA TYR A 291 -18.95 -13.34 3.90
C TYR A 291 -18.21 -12.36 4.82
N SER A 292 -17.00 -12.70 5.28
CA SER A 292 -16.19 -11.82 6.14
C SER A 292 -15.90 -10.46 5.50
N PHE A 293 -15.73 -10.41 4.18
CA PHE A 293 -15.56 -9.16 3.46
C PHE A 293 -16.83 -8.29 3.52
N TYR A 294 -17.99 -8.88 3.25
CA TYR A 294 -19.25 -8.13 3.27
C TYR A 294 -19.72 -7.77 4.69
N GLU A 295 -19.34 -8.55 5.71
CA GLU A 295 -19.55 -8.19 7.11
C GLU A 295 -18.80 -6.89 7.48
N ASP A 296 -17.52 -6.78 7.11
CA ASP A 296 -16.75 -5.55 7.31
C ASP A 296 -17.28 -4.38 6.45
N LEU A 297 -17.76 -4.68 5.23
CA LEU A 297 -18.35 -3.66 4.35
C LEU A 297 -19.66 -3.11 4.92
N ASP A 298 -20.55 -3.98 5.43
CA ASP A 298 -21.79 -3.59 6.08
C ASP A 298 -21.53 -2.70 7.31
N ALA A 299 -20.58 -3.11 8.17
CA ALA A 299 -20.15 -2.31 9.31
C ALA A 299 -19.61 -0.93 8.87
N SER A 300 -18.88 -0.88 7.76
CA SER A 300 -18.38 0.39 7.19
C SER A 300 -19.50 1.26 6.63
N ILE A 301 -20.49 0.68 5.94
CA ILE A 301 -21.67 1.42 5.43
C ILE A 301 -22.42 2.04 6.60
N ARG A 302 -22.67 1.27 7.68
CA ARG A 302 -23.31 1.78 8.90
C ARG A 302 -22.53 2.95 9.49
N ALA A 303 -21.23 2.77 9.76
CA ALA A 303 -20.40 3.82 10.36
C ALA A 303 -20.35 5.08 9.52
N VAL A 304 -20.20 4.95 8.20
CA VAL A 304 -20.22 6.08 7.27
C VAL A 304 -21.60 6.76 7.24
N SER A 305 -22.70 5.99 7.34
CA SER A 305 -24.05 6.56 7.41
C SER A 305 -24.23 7.44 8.66
N GLU A 306 -23.73 7.01 9.82
CA GLU A 306 -23.76 7.80 11.06
C GLU A 306 -23.02 9.14 10.92
N LYS A 307 -21.96 9.20 10.11
CA LYS A 307 -21.18 10.43 9.87
C LYS A 307 -21.75 11.33 8.77
N THR A 308 -22.75 10.84 8.01
CA THR A 308 -23.38 11.60 6.91
C THR A 308 -24.60 12.31 7.43
N LYS A 309 -24.73 13.61 7.16
CA LYS A 309 -25.90 14.43 7.51
C LYS A 309 -27.16 13.94 6.78
N ALA A 310 -28.31 14.17 7.37
CA ALA A 310 -29.59 14.03 6.66
C ALA A 310 -29.58 14.88 5.38
N GLY A 311 -30.01 14.29 4.27
CA GLY A 311 -29.94 14.88 2.93
C GLY A 311 -28.57 14.79 2.25
N GLY A 312 -27.51 14.39 2.95
CA GLY A 312 -26.16 14.22 2.41
C GLY A 312 -26.03 13.02 1.46
N TYR A 313 -24.99 13.03 0.65
CA TYR A 313 -24.75 12.02 -0.39
C TYR A 313 -23.50 11.19 -0.11
N GLN A 314 -23.57 9.93 -0.54
CA GLN A 314 -22.41 9.01 -0.53
C GLN A 314 -22.18 8.44 -1.92
N PHE A 315 -20.91 8.39 -2.36
CA PHE A 315 -20.47 7.83 -3.62
C PHE A 315 -19.52 6.65 -3.34
N TRP A 316 -19.97 5.44 -3.63
CA TRP A 316 -19.21 4.21 -3.42
C TRP A 316 -18.70 3.68 -4.76
N VAL A 317 -17.40 3.82 -5.02
CA VAL A 317 -16.77 3.33 -6.26
C VAL A 317 -16.35 1.89 -6.04
N VAL A 318 -16.97 0.96 -6.75
CA VAL A 318 -16.78 -0.48 -6.57
C VAL A 318 -16.68 -1.23 -7.91
N GLY A 319 -16.12 -2.42 -7.86
CA GLY A 319 -16.10 -3.34 -8.98
C GLY A 319 -16.79 -4.66 -8.63
N ASN A 320 -17.59 -5.16 -9.56
CA ASN A 320 -18.17 -6.49 -9.46
C ASN A 320 -17.11 -7.56 -9.77
N ARG A 321 -16.99 -8.56 -8.91
CA ARG A 321 -15.94 -9.59 -9.04
C ARG A 321 -16.57 -10.99 -9.16
N THR A 322 -15.84 -11.90 -9.76
CA THR A 322 -16.24 -13.30 -9.84
C THR A 322 -15.45 -14.14 -8.84
N VAL A 323 -16.14 -14.97 -8.05
CA VAL A 323 -15.58 -15.94 -7.12
C VAL A 323 -16.16 -17.31 -7.42
N LYS A 324 -15.31 -18.33 -7.68
CA LYS A 324 -15.76 -19.67 -8.05
C LYS A 324 -16.83 -19.67 -9.16
N LYS A 325 -16.65 -18.84 -10.18
CA LYS A 325 -17.57 -18.59 -11.31
C LYS A 325 -18.91 -17.92 -10.95
N VAL A 326 -19.13 -17.53 -9.70
CA VAL A 326 -20.29 -16.76 -9.25
C VAL A 326 -19.95 -15.27 -9.29
N LEU A 327 -20.76 -14.46 -9.98
CA LEU A 327 -20.63 -13.01 -10.03
C LEU A 327 -21.18 -12.39 -8.73
N LEU A 328 -20.33 -11.68 -8.03
CA LEU A 328 -20.70 -10.85 -6.87
C LEU A 328 -21.05 -9.45 -7.36
N GLN A 329 -22.31 -9.11 -7.35
CA GLN A 329 -22.83 -7.79 -7.73
C GLN A 329 -22.71 -6.83 -6.55
N THR A 330 -21.47 -6.37 -6.28
CA THR A 330 -21.14 -5.54 -5.12
C THR A 330 -21.92 -4.21 -5.12
N ASP A 331 -22.19 -3.66 -6.29
CA ASP A 331 -23.02 -2.45 -6.47
C ASP A 331 -24.45 -2.64 -5.95
N VAL A 332 -25.09 -3.75 -6.30
CA VAL A 332 -26.43 -4.10 -5.83
C VAL A 332 -26.41 -4.41 -4.34
N ILE A 333 -25.44 -5.21 -3.87
CA ILE A 333 -25.29 -5.58 -2.46
C ILE A 333 -25.13 -4.34 -1.57
N ILE A 334 -24.32 -3.34 -1.98
CA ILE A 334 -24.19 -2.08 -1.25
C ILE A 334 -25.54 -1.38 -1.13
N SER A 335 -26.32 -1.33 -2.20
CA SER A 335 -27.63 -0.67 -2.18
C SER A 335 -28.61 -1.38 -1.24
N GLU A 336 -28.58 -2.72 -1.22
CA GLU A 336 -29.43 -3.54 -0.32
C GLU A 336 -29.02 -3.32 1.16
N LEU A 337 -27.72 -3.41 1.49
CA LEU A 337 -27.21 -3.21 2.84
C LEU A 337 -27.45 -1.76 3.33
N ALA A 338 -27.22 -0.79 2.47
CA ALA A 338 -27.36 0.63 2.79
C ALA A 338 -28.80 1.02 3.21
N SER A 339 -29.82 0.33 2.69
CA SER A 339 -31.22 0.58 3.01
C SER A 339 -31.52 0.42 4.50
N LEU A 340 -30.77 -0.40 5.23
CA LEU A 340 -30.91 -0.60 6.67
C LEU A 340 -30.45 0.60 7.51
N TYR A 341 -29.65 1.48 6.93
CA TYR A 341 -28.99 2.60 7.63
C TYR A 341 -29.53 3.95 7.17
N HIS A 342 -30.81 4.01 6.76
CA HIS A 342 -31.46 5.21 6.27
C HIS A 342 -30.75 5.85 5.05
N LEU A 343 -30.20 5.01 4.19
CA LEU A 343 -29.58 5.40 2.92
C LEU A 343 -30.46 4.93 1.77
N GLN A 344 -30.94 5.86 0.99
CA GLN A 344 -31.72 5.59 -0.23
C GLN A 344 -30.77 5.49 -1.43
N HIS A 345 -30.86 4.41 -2.20
CA HIS A 345 -30.21 4.33 -3.51
C HIS A 345 -30.85 5.32 -4.48
N VAL A 346 -30.03 6.16 -5.09
CA VAL A 346 -30.49 7.17 -6.06
C VAL A 346 -30.30 6.66 -7.48
N TYR A 347 -29.08 6.30 -7.83
CA TYR A 347 -28.70 5.65 -9.09
C TYR A 347 -27.29 5.05 -9.01
N THR A 348 -26.94 4.21 -9.99
CA THR A 348 -25.59 3.68 -10.17
C THR A 348 -25.04 4.14 -11.51
N ILE A 349 -23.83 4.69 -11.52
CA ILE A 349 -23.12 5.12 -12.73
C ILE A 349 -22.16 4.01 -13.15
N ASP A 350 -22.28 3.54 -14.38
CA ASP A 350 -21.32 2.63 -14.97
C ASP A 350 -20.15 3.39 -15.57
N ARG A 351 -18.94 3.04 -15.15
CA ARG A 351 -17.71 3.64 -15.62
C ARG A 351 -16.79 2.58 -16.26
N ASN A 352 -16.45 2.77 -17.53
CA ASN A 352 -15.39 1.99 -18.15
C ASN A 352 -14.03 2.34 -17.53
N ILE A 353 -13.21 1.32 -17.25
CA ILE A 353 -11.83 1.54 -16.77
C ILE A 353 -10.95 1.82 -18.00
N PRO A 354 -10.54 3.09 -18.26
CA PRO A 354 -9.65 3.40 -19.35
C PRO A 354 -8.25 2.83 -19.08
N ASN A 355 -7.58 2.35 -20.12
CA ASN A 355 -6.18 1.88 -20.04
C ASN A 355 -5.92 0.71 -19.08
N LYS A 356 -6.83 -0.24 -19.01
CA LYS A 356 -6.65 -1.45 -18.20
C LYS A 356 -5.44 -2.25 -18.68
N VAL A 357 -4.38 -2.29 -17.89
CA VAL A 357 -3.15 -3.05 -18.17
C VAL A 357 -3.30 -4.54 -17.82
N MET A 358 -4.39 -4.95 -17.18
CA MET A 358 -4.63 -6.35 -16.81
C MET A 358 -5.13 -7.18 -18.00
N PRO A 359 -4.74 -8.46 -18.11
CA PRO A 359 -5.28 -9.35 -19.13
C PRO A 359 -6.80 -9.39 -19.08
N SER A 360 -7.47 -9.39 -20.25
CA SER A 360 -8.92 -9.50 -20.35
C SER A 360 -9.48 -10.84 -19.82
N LEU A 361 -8.61 -11.86 -19.77
CA LEU A 361 -8.91 -13.20 -19.27
C LEU A 361 -7.86 -13.61 -18.23
N ASN A 362 -8.30 -14.10 -17.09
CA ASN A 362 -7.43 -14.64 -16.04
C ASN A 362 -7.84 -16.09 -15.72
N SER A 363 -6.88 -16.91 -15.28
CA SER A 363 -7.17 -18.26 -14.74
C SER A 363 -7.14 -18.20 -13.21
N PRO A 364 -8.29 -18.18 -12.54
CA PRO A 364 -8.35 -18.06 -11.08
C PRO A 364 -7.87 -19.32 -10.35
N THR A 365 -7.78 -20.45 -11.06
CA THR A 365 -7.42 -21.78 -10.51
C THR A 365 -6.03 -22.25 -10.91
N ASN A 366 -5.29 -21.51 -11.75
CA ASN A 366 -4.06 -21.96 -12.43
C ASN A 366 -4.23 -23.22 -13.31
N GLU A 367 -5.47 -23.62 -13.61
CA GLU A 367 -5.77 -24.72 -14.52
C GLU A 367 -5.70 -24.24 -15.97
N ALA A 368 -5.01 -24.99 -16.81
CA ALA A 368 -4.90 -24.68 -18.23
C ALA A 368 -6.30 -24.74 -18.90
N GLY A 369 -6.72 -23.63 -19.51
CA GLY A 369 -8.01 -23.52 -20.20
C GLY A 369 -9.17 -22.94 -19.38
N ALA A 370 -9.08 -22.86 -18.04
CA ALA A 370 -10.10 -22.24 -17.19
C ALA A 370 -9.94 -20.71 -17.17
N LYS A 371 -10.32 -20.04 -18.27
CA LYS A 371 -10.26 -18.58 -18.38
C LYS A 371 -11.58 -17.94 -17.96
N VAL A 372 -11.51 -16.92 -17.11
CA VAL A 372 -12.64 -16.09 -16.68
C VAL A 372 -12.35 -14.64 -17.09
N THR A 373 -13.38 -13.93 -17.53
CA THR A 373 -13.28 -12.51 -17.85
C THR A 373 -12.92 -11.72 -16.59
N THR A 374 -11.98 -10.81 -16.73
CA THR A 374 -11.64 -9.88 -15.65
C THR A 374 -12.60 -8.70 -15.67
N MET A 375 -12.75 -8.04 -14.54
CA MET A 375 -13.57 -6.84 -14.38
C MET A 375 -13.18 -5.77 -15.40
N THR A 376 -14.14 -5.31 -16.20
CA THR A 376 -13.94 -4.27 -17.22
C THR A 376 -14.53 -2.93 -16.82
N ASN A 377 -15.52 -2.94 -15.95
CA ASN A 377 -16.26 -1.77 -15.51
C ASN A 377 -16.16 -1.60 -14.00
N GLU A 378 -16.23 -0.35 -13.57
CA GLU A 378 -16.49 0.07 -12.19
C GLU A 378 -17.89 0.66 -12.11
N HIS A 379 -18.49 0.57 -10.93
CA HIS A 379 -19.79 1.11 -10.63
C HIS A 379 -19.65 2.16 -9.53
N ILE A 380 -20.30 3.31 -9.71
CA ILE A 380 -20.39 4.33 -8.68
C ILE A 380 -21.81 4.30 -8.15
N VAL A 381 -21.97 3.68 -6.99
CA VAL A 381 -23.28 3.63 -6.30
C VAL A 381 -23.50 4.93 -5.56
N VAL A 382 -24.56 5.63 -5.90
CA VAL A 382 -24.95 6.91 -5.30
C VAL A 382 -26.10 6.70 -4.33
N LEU A 383 -25.80 7.01 -3.07
CA LEU A 383 -26.75 6.91 -1.95
C LEU A 383 -27.03 8.28 -1.38
N ARG A 384 -28.25 8.50 -0.84
CA ARG A 384 -28.66 9.71 -0.13
C ARG A 384 -29.15 9.34 1.26
N LYS A 385 -28.68 10.05 2.28
CA LYS A 385 -29.18 9.91 3.66
C LYS A 385 -30.58 10.53 3.77
N ILE A 386 -31.57 9.77 4.24
CA ILE A 386 -32.96 10.20 4.44
C ILE A 386 -33.22 10.50 5.91
#